data_9b903058041ae8471084b8659fedceb0
#
_entry.id   9b903058041ae8471084b8659fedceb0
#
_cell.length_a   1.000
_cell.length_b   1.000
_cell.length_c   1.000
_cell.angle_alpha   90.00
_cell.angle_beta   90.00
_cell.angle_gamma   90.00
#
_symmetry.space_group_name_H-M   'P 1'
#
loop_
_entity.id
_entity.type
_entity.pdbx_description
1 polymer ?
#
loop_
_entity_poly.entity_id
_entity_poly.type
_entity_poly.pdbx_seq_one_letter_code
_entity_poly.pdbx_strand_id
1 'polypeptide(L)'
;MKVTLNEPMRRDMSLYVINMLGLKAKSRISRSTSSMMFHCPFHKDKTPSFSMDLDNGVWHCFSCNRSGNIESLYKEFTGGNLHKEMGINSLSAYVYNNRIVPKEVVEPNTKLKSVFVNFDETDIKPLSSEPKAEEYVKGRGISLEVAKSMHMGYVDDSLINNTRFLHRVVIPIYEDGRLISIEGRRINPEDPNPKVLYPKNASVNTLFDLDKLDRNETLYAVEGLMDLAVLRTCSLFKNSTSIFGASLTRRQVELLKEFKKVVYINDLDDAGNKTLETLRSLESDKFFSLKLPSEIRGVKIKDVGDLPKAGVTPTDLVNRRWLQHIKRL
;
A
#
# COMPACT_ATOMS: atom_id res chain seq x y z
N MET A 1 -31.29 8.32 -11.07
CA MET A 1 -30.29 7.26 -10.79
C MET A 1 -28.98 7.93 -10.38
N LYS A 2 -28.47 7.66 -9.18
CA LYS A 2 -27.15 8.20 -8.78
C LYS A 2 -26.07 7.40 -9.53
N VAL A 3 -25.25 8.09 -10.33
CA VAL A 3 -24.10 7.48 -10.97
C VAL A 3 -23.05 7.23 -9.90
N THR A 4 -22.66 5.98 -9.70
CA THR A 4 -21.57 5.63 -8.80
C THR A 4 -20.27 5.82 -9.58
N LEU A 5 -19.46 6.81 -9.19
CA LEU A 5 -18.17 7.09 -9.78
C LEU A 5 -17.10 6.20 -9.13
N ASN A 6 -16.27 5.56 -9.93
CA ASN A 6 -15.08 4.86 -9.43
C ASN A 6 -13.89 5.82 -9.23
N GLU A 7 -12.84 5.38 -8.52
CA GLU A 7 -11.66 6.21 -8.24
C GLU A 7 -10.97 6.77 -9.52
N PRO A 8 -10.75 6.00 -10.60
CA PRO A 8 -10.16 6.54 -11.82
C PRO A 8 -10.96 7.70 -12.40
N MET A 9 -12.29 7.58 -12.46
CA MET A 9 -13.16 8.67 -12.96
C MET A 9 -13.09 9.91 -12.08
N ARG A 10 -13.08 9.76 -10.75
CA ARG A 10 -12.93 10.89 -9.81
C ARG A 10 -11.58 11.57 -9.99
N ARG A 11 -10.52 10.80 -10.18
CA ARG A 11 -9.19 11.32 -10.44
C ARG A 11 -9.14 12.15 -11.73
N ASP A 12 -9.74 11.66 -12.81
CA ASP A 12 -9.78 12.39 -14.08
C ASP A 12 -10.62 13.66 -13.96
N MET A 13 -11.74 13.62 -13.23
CA MET A 13 -12.54 14.81 -12.90
C MET A 13 -11.71 15.82 -12.09
N SER A 14 -10.96 15.37 -11.11
CA SER A 14 -10.09 16.21 -10.29
C SER A 14 -9.00 16.88 -11.14
N LEU A 15 -8.34 16.13 -12.00
CA LEU A 15 -7.32 16.66 -12.92
C LEU A 15 -7.91 17.65 -13.93
N TYR A 16 -9.10 17.35 -14.46
CA TYR A 16 -9.82 18.29 -15.36
C TYR A 16 -10.09 19.64 -14.67
N VAL A 17 -10.62 19.62 -13.45
CA VAL A 17 -10.95 20.87 -12.72
C VAL A 17 -9.69 21.62 -12.31
N ILE A 18 -8.63 20.91 -11.89
CA ILE A 18 -7.31 21.51 -11.59
C ILE A 18 -6.79 22.27 -12.80
N ASN A 19 -6.80 21.66 -13.99
CA ASN A 19 -6.32 22.26 -15.22
C ASN A 19 -7.19 23.46 -15.64
N MET A 20 -8.51 23.30 -15.58
CA MET A 20 -9.47 24.35 -15.90
C MET A 20 -9.29 25.58 -15.02
N LEU A 21 -9.06 25.39 -13.71
CA LEU A 21 -8.84 26.48 -12.75
C LEU A 21 -7.38 27.00 -12.78
N GLY A 22 -6.50 26.42 -13.58
CA GLY A 22 -5.09 26.81 -13.64
C GLY A 22 -4.33 26.59 -12.33
N LEU A 23 -4.78 25.64 -11.49
CA LEU A 23 -4.16 25.37 -10.19
C LEU A 23 -2.81 24.71 -10.39
N LYS A 24 -1.74 25.40 -10.00
CA LYS A 24 -0.38 24.87 -10.07
C LYS A 24 -0.02 24.19 -8.77
N ALA A 25 0.28 22.88 -8.83
CA ALA A 25 0.78 22.14 -7.69
C ALA A 25 2.12 22.73 -7.21
N LYS A 26 2.23 23.00 -5.93
CA LYS A 26 3.44 23.58 -5.32
C LYS A 26 4.20 22.61 -4.42
N SER A 27 3.56 21.54 -3.98
CA SER A 27 4.19 20.54 -3.15
C SER A 27 3.61 19.14 -3.40
N ARG A 28 4.29 18.17 -2.88
CA ARG A 28 4.18 16.74 -3.11
C ARG A 28 2.78 16.18 -2.79
N ILE A 29 2.43 15.14 -3.52
CA ILE A 29 1.33 14.24 -3.14
C ILE A 29 1.60 13.72 -1.72
N SER A 30 0.62 13.86 -0.83
CA SER A 30 0.67 13.22 0.47
C SER A 30 0.61 11.69 0.28
N ARG A 31 1.29 10.95 1.14
CA ARG A 31 1.62 9.54 0.92
C ARG A 31 0.53 8.55 1.22
N SER A 32 -0.32 8.89 2.13
CA SER A 32 -1.46 8.05 2.53
C SER A 32 -2.69 8.30 1.68
N THR A 33 -2.65 9.37 0.89
CA THR A 33 -3.77 9.83 0.06
C THR A 33 -3.22 10.41 -1.22
N SER A 34 -3.96 10.34 -2.31
CA SER A 34 -3.64 10.99 -3.59
C SER A 34 -3.76 12.52 -3.51
N SER A 35 -3.46 13.12 -2.34
CA SER A 35 -3.68 14.54 -2.08
C SER A 35 -2.53 15.40 -2.57
N MET A 36 -2.87 16.47 -3.27
CA MET A 36 -1.94 17.50 -3.75
C MET A 36 -2.23 18.84 -3.06
N MET A 37 -1.17 19.62 -2.85
CA MET A 37 -1.27 20.97 -2.28
C MET A 37 -1.17 22.03 -3.37
N PHE A 38 -2.07 23.00 -3.32
CA PHE A 38 -2.17 24.11 -4.24
C PHE A 38 -2.28 25.44 -3.49
N HIS A 39 -2.05 26.56 -4.19
CA HIS A 39 -2.58 27.83 -3.71
C HIS A 39 -4.09 27.83 -3.79
N CYS A 40 -4.74 28.36 -2.77
CA CYS A 40 -6.19 28.36 -2.68
C CYS A 40 -6.81 29.25 -3.77
N PRO A 41 -7.81 28.76 -4.52
CA PRO A 41 -8.49 29.58 -5.52
C PRO A 41 -9.47 30.58 -4.93
N PHE A 42 -9.80 30.49 -3.64
CA PHE A 42 -10.81 31.32 -2.99
C PHE A 42 -10.25 32.55 -2.27
N HIS A 43 -8.93 32.61 -2.01
CA HIS A 43 -8.28 33.73 -1.37
C HIS A 43 -6.83 33.88 -1.84
N LYS A 44 -6.26 35.05 -1.60
CA LYS A 44 -4.85 35.30 -1.93
C LYS A 44 -3.94 34.53 -0.95
N ASP A 45 -3.29 33.52 -1.46
CA ASP A 45 -2.47 32.57 -0.69
C ASP A 45 -0.98 32.85 -0.91
N LYS A 46 -0.24 33.03 0.17
CA LYS A 46 1.25 33.20 0.11
C LYS A 46 1.96 31.85 0.11
N THR A 47 1.40 30.86 0.79
CA THR A 47 1.89 29.50 0.90
C THR A 47 0.77 28.53 0.58
N PRO A 48 1.03 27.42 -0.14
CA PRO A 48 -0.02 26.47 -0.51
C PRO A 48 -0.79 25.96 0.70
N SER A 49 -2.09 26.22 0.74
CA SER A 49 -2.97 25.83 1.84
C SER A 49 -4.20 25.03 1.40
N PHE A 50 -4.39 24.86 0.10
CA PHE A 50 -5.50 24.11 -0.48
C PHE A 50 -5.06 22.68 -0.80
N SER A 51 -5.61 21.70 -0.09
CA SER A 51 -5.39 20.28 -0.32
C SER A 51 -6.54 19.68 -1.11
N MET A 52 -6.24 18.90 -2.12
CA MET A 52 -7.22 18.10 -2.86
C MET A 52 -6.75 16.66 -2.97
N ASP A 53 -7.60 15.74 -2.57
CA ASP A 53 -7.42 14.31 -2.81
C ASP A 53 -7.96 13.98 -4.20
N LEU A 54 -7.06 13.57 -5.08
CA LEU A 54 -7.39 13.36 -6.49
C LEU A 54 -8.31 12.15 -6.72
N ASP A 55 -8.21 11.11 -5.89
CA ASP A 55 -8.90 9.85 -6.13
C ASP A 55 -10.36 9.89 -5.62
N ASN A 56 -10.61 10.65 -4.56
CA ASN A 56 -11.97 10.83 -4.03
C ASN A 56 -12.59 12.19 -4.40
N GLY A 57 -11.79 13.13 -4.93
CA GLY A 57 -12.23 14.45 -5.35
C GLY A 57 -12.59 15.38 -4.19
N VAL A 58 -12.19 15.06 -2.95
CA VAL A 58 -12.44 15.90 -1.76
C VAL A 58 -11.33 16.91 -1.60
N TRP A 59 -11.70 18.15 -1.27
CA TRP A 59 -10.73 19.22 -1.03
C TRP A 59 -11.01 19.98 0.26
N HIS A 60 -9.95 20.55 0.83
CA HIS A 60 -10.02 21.41 2.01
C HIS A 60 -8.90 22.46 1.95
N CYS A 61 -9.22 23.68 2.32
CA CYS A 61 -8.25 24.75 2.51
C CYS A 61 -7.97 24.98 4.00
N PHE A 62 -6.73 24.78 4.41
CA PHE A 62 -6.31 24.95 5.82
C PHE A 62 -6.23 26.43 6.26
N SER A 63 -6.22 27.37 5.33
CA SER A 63 -6.18 28.83 5.63
C SER A 63 -7.55 29.43 5.78
N CYS A 64 -8.47 29.23 4.80
CA CYS A 64 -9.80 29.82 4.84
C CYS A 64 -10.89 28.86 5.32
N ASN A 65 -10.53 27.63 5.67
CA ASN A 65 -11.39 26.57 6.20
C ASN A 65 -12.57 26.16 5.28
N ARG A 66 -12.53 26.52 4.00
CA ARG A 66 -13.48 26.05 3.00
C ARG A 66 -13.15 24.60 2.62
N SER A 67 -14.19 23.82 2.38
CA SER A 67 -14.07 22.43 1.96
C SER A 67 -15.21 22.01 1.07
N GLY A 68 -15.03 20.93 0.33
CA GLY A 68 -16.05 20.38 -0.56
C GLY A 68 -15.56 19.20 -1.37
N ASN A 69 -16.33 18.86 -2.39
CA ASN A 69 -15.96 17.88 -3.40
C ASN A 69 -15.68 18.56 -4.75
N ILE A 70 -15.17 17.80 -5.70
CA ILE A 70 -14.77 18.31 -7.01
C ILE A 70 -15.95 18.89 -7.81
N GLU A 71 -17.13 18.30 -7.66
CA GLU A 71 -18.34 18.79 -8.31
C GLU A 71 -18.77 20.15 -7.75
N SER A 72 -18.67 20.35 -6.44
CA SER A 72 -18.97 21.63 -5.79
C SER A 72 -17.96 22.70 -6.18
N LEU A 73 -16.67 22.33 -6.27
CA LEU A 73 -15.61 23.23 -6.73
C LEU A 73 -15.86 23.71 -8.17
N TYR A 74 -16.14 22.77 -9.08
CA TYR A 74 -16.46 23.08 -10.46
C TYR A 74 -17.66 24.03 -10.57
N LYS A 75 -18.76 23.69 -9.87
CA LYS A 75 -19.99 24.48 -9.88
C LYS A 75 -19.76 25.91 -9.38
N GLU A 76 -18.93 26.11 -8.35
CA GLU A 76 -18.67 27.43 -7.77
C GLU A 76 -17.94 28.36 -8.75
N PHE A 77 -17.05 27.82 -9.59
CA PHE A 77 -16.28 28.63 -10.54
C PHE A 77 -16.94 28.76 -11.91
N THR A 78 -17.78 27.80 -12.31
CA THR A 78 -18.38 27.79 -13.66
C THR A 78 -19.89 27.97 -13.66
N GLY A 79 -20.55 27.78 -12.52
CA GLY A 79 -22.00 27.66 -12.42
C GLY A 79 -22.57 26.38 -13.07
N GLY A 80 -21.72 25.58 -13.72
CA GLY A 80 -22.10 24.41 -14.50
C GLY A 80 -22.22 23.11 -13.69
N ASN A 81 -22.48 22.02 -14.42
CA ASN A 81 -22.52 20.66 -13.89
C ASN A 81 -21.37 19.85 -14.49
N LEU A 82 -20.42 19.44 -13.65
CA LEU A 82 -19.20 18.73 -14.06
C LEU A 82 -19.50 17.42 -14.79
N HIS A 83 -20.48 16.65 -14.32
CA HIS A 83 -20.87 15.40 -14.97
C HIS A 83 -21.39 15.62 -16.40
N LYS A 84 -22.19 16.68 -16.58
CA LYS A 84 -22.71 17.05 -17.91
C LYS A 84 -21.58 17.52 -18.83
N GLU A 85 -20.68 18.34 -18.31
CA GLU A 85 -19.52 18.87 -19.04
C GLU A 85 -18.60 17.76 -19.53
N MET A 86 -18.32 16.79 -18.68
CA MET A 86 -17.47 15.65 -19.02
C MET A 86 -18.23 14.53 -19.76
N GLY A 87 -19.50 14.72 -20.10
CA GLY A 87 -20.30 13.70 -20.79
C GLY A 87 -20.54 12.44 -19.96
N ILE A 88 -20.45 12.54 -18.63
CA ILE A 88 -20.61 11.39 -17.73
C ILE A 88 -22.09 11.08 -17.57
N ASN A 89 -22.55 10.00 -18.23
CA ASN A 89 -23.86 9.42 -18.05
C ASN A 89 -23.75 7.94 -17.68
N SER A 90 -24.83 7.28 -17.38
CA SER A 90 -24.84 5.86 -16.94
C SER A 90 -24.27 4.86 -17.95
N LEU A 91 -24.17 5.22 -19.24
CA LEU A 91 -23.52 4.41 -20.28
C LEU A 91 -22.05 4.78 -20.48
N SER A 92 -21.67 6.03 -20.22
CA SER A 92 -20.31 6.53 -20.49
C SER A 92 -19.27 6.10 -19.46
N ALA A 93 -19.69 5.59 -18.30
CA ALA A 93 -18.78 4.96 -17.36
C ALA A 93 -17.96 3.82 -18.00
N TYR A 94 -18.53 3.18 -19.02
CA TYR A 94 -17.87 2.12 -19.81
C TYR A 94 -16.99 2.66 -20.95
N VAL A 95 -17.30 3.82 -21.49
CA VAL A 95 -16.64 4.39 -22.68
C VAL A 95 -15.51 5.37 -22.29
N TYR A 96 -15.49 5.83 -21.06
CA TYR A 96 -14.56 6.85 -20.58
C TYR A 96 -13.09 6.43 -20.61
N ASN A 97 -12.81 5.14 -20.58
CA ASN A 97 -11.44 4.61 -20.61
C ASN A 97 -10.65 4.91 -21.91
N ASN A 98 -11.26 5.52 -22.93
CA ASN A 98 -10.61 5.68 -24.24
C ASN A 98 -10.63 7.08 -24.86
N ARG A 99 -11.23 8.14 -24.28
CA ARG A 99 -11.45 9.37 -25.05
C ARG A 99 -11.08 10.72 -24.45
N ILE A 100 -10.77 10.85 -23.17
CA ILE A 100 -10.41 12.15 -22.58
C ILE A 100 -9.15 12.02 -21.74
N VAL A 101 -8.05 11.81 -22.41
CA VAL A 101 -6.77 12.33 -21.95
C VAL A 101 -6.49 13.53 -22.86
N PRO A 102 -6.53 14.78 -22.39
CA PRO A 102 -5.95 15.88 -23.14
C PRO A 102 -4.50 15.49 -23.39
N LYS A 103 -4.04 15.56 -24.64
CA LYS A 103 -2.67 15.21 -25.07
C LYS A 103 -1.55 16.04 -24.42
N GLU A 104 -1.93 16.97 -23.54
CA GLU A 104 -1.04 17.81 -22.74
C GLU A 104 -1.59 17.98 -21.32
N VAL A 105 -2.00 16.90 -20.68
CA VAL A 105 -1.75 16.84 -19.25
C VAL A 105 -0.23 16.82 -19.18
N VAL A 106 0.36 17.95 -18.79
CA VAL A 106 1.68 17.92 -18.18
C VAL A 106 1.56 16.80 -17.17
N GLU A 107 1.99 15.59 -17.58
CA GLU A 107 2.35 14.62 -16.58
C GLU A 107 3.10 15.46 -15.57
N PRO A 108 2.65 15.56 -14.31
CA PRO A 108 3.55 16.05 -13.33
C PRO A 108 4.74 15.18 -13.60
N ASN A 109 5.91 15.73 -13.86
CA ASN A 109 7.15 15.03 -14.15
C ASN A 109 7.50 14.19 -12.91
N THR A 110 6.60 13.32 -12.61
CA THR A 110 6.57 12.22 -11.69
C THR A 110 6.85 10.98 -12.54
N LYS A 111 8.05 10.93 -13.05
CA LYS A 111 8.89 9.97 -12.30
C LYS A 111 8.69 10.37 -10.87
N LEU A 112 7.74 9.72 -10.18
CA LEU A 112 7.78 9.58 -8.74
C LEU A 112 9.20 9.12 -8.51
N LYS A 113 10.08 10.12 -8.28
CA LYS A 113 11.36 9.83 -7.72
C LYS A 113 10.94 9.18 -6.44
N SER A 114 10.97 7.85 -6.42
CA SER A 114 10.97 7.10 -5.19
C SER A 114 11.82 7.96 -4.29
N VAL A 115 11.26 8.51 -3.23
CA VAL A 115 12.03 9.37 -2.34
C VAL A 115 12.96 8.38 -1.71
N PHE A 116 14.15 8.25 -2.33
CA PHE A 116 15.17 7.34 -1.87
C PHE A 116 15.38 7.62 -0.40
N VAL A 117 15.34 6.57 0.37
CA VAL A 117 15.66 6.65 1.78
C VAL A 117 17.13 7.06 1.82
N ASN A 118 17.42 8.25 2.31
CA ASN A 118 18.79 8.67 2.57
C ASN A 118 19.24 7.98 3.87
N PHE A 119 19.72 6.76 3.71
CA PHE A 119 20.13 5.88 4.80
C PHE A 119 21.34 5.06 4.34
N ASP A 120 22.35 4.98 5.16
CA ASP A 120 23.47 4.10 4.93
C ASP A 120 23.08 2.68 5.36
N GLU A 121 23.04 1.75 4.39
CA GLU A 121 22.68 0.36 4.66
C GLU A 121 23.68 -0.32 5.61
N THR A 122 24.88 0.23 5.78
CA THR A 122 25.87 -0.26 6.77
C THR A 122 25.41 -0.08 8.21
N ASP A 123 24.40 0.78 8.46
CA ASP A 123 23.77 0.92 9.77
C ASP A 123 22.84 -0.27 10.11
N ILE A 124 22.48 -1.10 9.14
CA ILE A 124 21.75 -2.35 9.38
C ILE A 124 22.73 -3.42 9.85
N LYS A 125 22.76 -3.61 11.15
CA LYS A 125 23.58 -4.65 11.77
C LYS A 125 22.92 -6.03 11.57
N PRO A 126 23.71 -7.13 11.52
CA PRO A 126 23.13 -8.47 11.55
C PRO A 126 22.24 -8.68 12.78
N LEU A 127 21.17 -9.49 12.67
CA LEU A 127 20.30 -9.82 13.81
C LEU A 127 21.09 -10.40 14.99
N SER A 128 22.13 -11.17 14.72
CA SER A 128 23.01 -11.76 15.74
C SER A 128 23.82 -10.75 16.57
N SER A 129 23.86 -9.49 16.15
CA SER A 129 24.50 -8.41 16.92
C SER A 129 23.68 -7.96 18.13
N GLU A 130 22.38 -8.29 18.17
CA GLU A 130 21.47 -7.98 19.26
C GLU A 130 20.63 -9.21 19.59
N PRO A 131 20.90 -9.89 20.75
CA PRO A 131 20.17 -11.11 21.12
C PRO A 131 18.65 -10.96 21.16
N LYS A 132 18.15 -9.82 21.61
CA LYS A 132 16.70 -9.53 21.66
C LYS A 132 16.09 -9.44 20.26
N ALA A 133 16.84 -8.99 19.26
CA ALA A 133 16.37 -8.91 17.89
C ALA A 133 16.23 -10.33 17.28
N GLU A 134 17.23 -11.19 17.53
CA GLU A 134 17.18 -12.58 17.10
C GLU A 134 16.09 -13.36 17.82
N GLU A 135 15.94 -13.17 19.13
CA GLU A 135 14.86 -13.78 19.94
C GLU A 135 13.48 -13.33 19.45
N TYR A 136 13.31 -12.04 19.15
CA TYR A 136 12.07 -11.50 18.58
C TYR A 136 11.67 -12.20 17.27
N VAL A 137 12.62 -12.37 16.35
CA VAL A 137 12.37 -13.03 15.05
C VAL A 137 12.01 -14.49 15.25
N LYS A 138 12.79 -15.23 16.09
CA LYS A 138 12.51 -16.63 16.43
C LYS A 138 11.17 -16.80 17.16
N GLY A 139 10.85 -15.91 18.10
CA GLY A 139 9.58 -15.91 18.84
C GLY A 139 8.36 -15.64 17.94
N ARG A 140 8.58 -15.07 16.74
CA ARG A 140 7.58 -14.95 15.68
C ARG A 140 7.45 -16.18 14.80
N GLY A 141 8.20 -17.25 15.08
CA GLY A 141 8.22 -18.46 14.26
C GLY A 141 8.94 -18.29 12.91
N ILE A 142 9.78 -17.26 12.78
CA ILE A 142 10.56 -16.98 11.56
C ILE A 142 11.92 -17.63 11.70
N SER A 143 12.31 -18.46 10.72
CA SER A 143 13.65 -19.03 10.70
C SER A 143 14.70 -17.97 10.35
N LEU A 144 15.93 -18.14 10.85
CA LEU A 144 17.03 -17.23 10.52
C LEU A 144 17.38 -17.27 9.02
N GLU A 145 17.11 -18.37 8.35
CA GLU A 145 17.27 -18.49 6.90
C GLU A 145 16.28 -17.56 6.17
N VAL A 146 15.02 -17.57 6.55
CA VAL A 146 14.01 -16.65 6.01
C VAL A 146 14.36 -15.20 6.34
N ALA A 147 14.74 -14.92 7.58
CA ALA A 147 15.14 -13.59 7.99
C ALA A 147 16.31 -13.06 7.13
N LYS A 148 17.31 -13.91 6.88
CA LYS A 148 18.43 -13.57 5.99
C LYS A 148 17.99 -13.34 4.55
N SER A 149 17.09 -14.17 4.01
CA SER A 149 16.59 -14.03 2.63
C SER A 149 15.79 -12.74 2.42
N MET A 150 15.18 -12.22 3.49
CA MET A 150 14.45 -10.94 3.52
C MET A 150 15.34 -9.77 3.96
N HIS A 151 16.67 -9.98 4.07
CA HIS A 151 17.61 -8.96 4.53
C HIS A 151 17.26 -8.34 5.90
N MET A 152 16.60 -9.09 6.78
CA MET A 152 16.26 -8.59 8.11
C MET A 152 17.53 -8.33 8.91
N GLY A 153 17.55 -7.20 9.59
CA GLY A 153 18.65 -6.80 10.45
C GLY A 153 18.17 -6.04 11.67
N TYR A 154 19.11 -5.43 12.36
CA TYR A 154 18.90 -4.65 13.56
C TYR A 154 19.46 -3.25 13.40
N VAL A 155 18.71 -2.26 13.82
CA VAL A 155 19.13 -0.86 13.94
C VAL A 155 19.07 -0.47 15.41
N ASP A 156 20.19 0.00 15.93
CA ASP A 156 20.32 0.42 17.31
C ASP A 156 19.71 1.83 17.52
N ASP A 157 20.28 2.83 16.87
CA ASP A 157 19.75 4.20 16.86
C ASP A 157 20.17 4.89 15.56
N SER A 158 19.22 5.11 14.68
CA SER A 158 19.46 5.78 13.40
C SER A 158 18.34 6.73 13.05
N LEU A 159 18.70 7.86 12.44
CA LEU A 159 17.76 8.85 11.94
C LEU A 159 17.59 8.67 10.43
N ILE A 160 16.47 8.11 10.03
CA ILE A 160 16.14 7.81 8.63
C ILE A 160 15.03 8.72 8.17
N ASN A 161 15.29 9.61 7.21
CA ASN A 161 14.32 10.61 6.72
C ASN A 161 13.56 11.33 7.86
N ASN A 162 14.28 11.86 8.85
CA ASN A 162 13.72 12.51 10.04
C ASN A 162 12.79 11.61 10.89
N THR A 163 12.94 10.31 10.80
CA THR A 163 12.30 9.32 11.67
C THR A 163 13.36 8.58 12.43
N ARG A 164 13.32 8.63 13.76
CA ARG A 164 14.29 7.92 14.61
C ARG A 164 13.87 6.46 14.76
N PHE A 165 14.74 5.56 14.32
CA PHE A 165 14.64 4.13 14.56
C PHE A 165 15.51 3.79 15.76
N LEU A 166 14.88 3.36 16.85
CA LEU A 166 15.55 3.05 18.11
C LEU A 166 15.29 1.62 18.51
N HIS A 167 16.36 0.81 18.59
CA HIS A 167 16.30 -0.60 18.97
C HIS A 167 15.24 -1.40 18.20
N ARG A 168 15.37 -1.46 16.86
CA ARG A 168 14.36 -2.12 16.00
C ARG A 168 14.93 -3.23 15.15
N VAL A 169 14.18 -4.30 15.03
CA VAL A 169 14.33 -5.19 13.87
C VAL A 169 13.84 -4.45 12.65
N VAL A 170 14.64 -4.45 11.59
CA VAL A 170 14.33 -3.75 10.34
C VAL A 170 14.27 -4.70 9.16
N ILE A 171 13.41 -4.38 8.21
CA ILE A 171 13.26 -5.10 6.95
C ILE A 171 13.41 -4.07 5.83
N PRO A 172 14.52 -4.07 5.08
CA PRO A 172 14.71 -3.15 3.96
C PRO A 172 13.79 -3.55 2.79
N ILE A 173 13.33 -2.55 2.06
CA ILE A 173 12.41 -2.70 0.94
C ILE A 173 13.10 -2.12 -0.29
N TYR A 174 13.34 -2.98 -1.27
CA TYR A 174 14.03 -2.62 -2.51
C TYR A 174 13.08 -2.60 -3.70
N GLU A 175 13.41 -1.79 -4.69
CA GLU A 175 12.83 -1.79 -6.03
C GLU A 175 13.94 -1.45 -7.03
N ASP A 176 14.07 -2.24 -8.08
CA ASP A 176 15.13 -2.13 -9.09
C ASP A 176 16.54 -2.06 -8.45
N GLY A 177 16.77 -2.89 -7.42
CA GLY A 177 18.01 -2.96 -6.67
C GLY A 177 18.31 -1.73 -5.78
N ARG A 178 17.37 -0.82 -5.59
CA ARG A 178 17.54 0.40 -4.79
C ARG A 178 16.68 0.34 -3.53
N LEU A 179 17.24 0.74 -2.41
CA LEU A 179 16.51 0.87 -1.15
C LEU A 179 15.49 2.01 -1.25
N ILE A 180 14.19 1.68 -1.19
CA ILE A 180 13.10 2.65 -1.28
C ILE A 180 12.43 2.91 0.06
N SER A 181 12.51 1.97 0.99
CA SER A 181 11.96 2.11 2.34
C SER A 181 12.57 1.09 3.29
N ILE A 182 12.27 1.24 4.57
CA ILE A 182 12.60 0.29 5.62
C ILE A 182 11.38 0.17 6.54
N GLU A 183 10.97 -1.05 6.86
CA GLU A 183 10.01 -1.29 7.93
C GLU A 183 10.76 -1.59 9.22
N GLY A 184 10.51 -0.82 10.28
CA GLY A 184 11.08 -1.05 11.61
C GLY A 184 10.07 -1.66 12.57
N ARG A 185 10.40 -2.78 13.17
CA ARG A 185 9.58 -3.47 14.18
C ARG A 185 10.11 -3.22 15.57
N ARG A 186 9.26 -2.69 16.45
CA ARG A 186 9.59 -2.49 17.85
C ARG A 186 9.83 -3.83 18.55
N ILE A 187 10.99 -3.98 19.16
CA ILE A 187 11.36 -5.16 19.95
C ILE A 187 11.36 -4.87 21.45
N ASN A 188 11.46 -3.60 21.83
CA ASN A 188 11.33 -3.15 23.22
C ASN A 188 9.88 -2.70 23.48
N PRO A 189 9.14 -3.36 24.41
CA PRO A 189 7.77 -2.93 24.78
C PRO A 189 7.69 -1.52 25.34
N GLU A 190 8.76 -1.01 25.96
CA GLU A 190 8.85 0.33 26.53
C GLU A 190 9.09 1.46 25.51
N ASP A 191 9.40 1.12 24.24
CA ASP A 191 9.52 2.13 23.19
C ASP A 191 8.16 2.80 22.93
N PRO A 192 8.03 4.13 23.15
CA PRO A 192 6.77 4.85 22.97
C PRO A 192 6.36 4.99 21.50
N ASN A 193 7.27 4.73 20.56
CA ASN A 193 6.98 4.83 19.13
C ASN A 193 6.06 3.70 18.65
N PRO A 194 5.41 3.87 17.49
CA PRO A 194 4.52 2.84 16.92
C PRO A 194 5.20 1.47 16.80
N LYS A 195 4.42 0.38 16.97
CA LYS A 195 4.90 -1.00 16.79
C LYS A 195 5.56 -1.21 15.43
N VAL A 196 4.98 -0.60 14.40
CA VAL A 196 5.50 -0.59 13.01
C VAL A 196 5.89 0.83 12.67
N LEU A 197 7.07 1.02 12.13
CA LEU A 197 7.60 2.32 11.81
C LEU A 197 8.19 2.32 10.40
N TYR A 198 7.84 3.35 9.63
CA TYR A 198 8.42 3.63 8.32
C TYR A 198 9.12 5.01 8.34
N PRO A 199 10.16 5.21 7.55
CA PRO A 199 10.76 6.54 7.41
C PRO A 199 9.74 7.54 6.89
N LYS A 200 9.77 8.77 7.42
CA LYS A 200 8.96 9.85 6.85
C LYS A 200 9.27 9.98 5.36
N ASN A 201 8.22 10.17 4.56
CA ASN A 201 8.39 10.39 3.15
C ASN A 201 8.91 9.16 2.35
N ALA A 202 9.03 7.94 2.93
CA ALA A 202 9.22 6.72 2.18
C ALA A 202 7.86 6.13 1.78
N SER A 203 7.50 6.17 0.52
CA SER A 203 6.25 5.59 0.01
C SER A 203 6.56 4.22 -0.54
N VAL A 204 5.91 3.20 -0.02
CA VAL A 204 6.00 1.86 -0.59
C VAL A 204 4.81 1.69 -1.52
N ASN A 205 5.09 1.77 -2.81
CA ASN A 205 4.09 1.66 -3.88
C ASN A 205 4.49 0.53 -4.86
N THR A 206 4.93 -0.59 -4.31
CA THR A 206 5.40 -1.76 -5.04
C THR A 206 4.97 -3.03 -4.32
N LEU A 207 5.42 -4.19 -4.77
CA LEU A 207 5.31 -5.47 -4.09
C LEU A 207 6.66 -5.83 -3.48
N PHE A 208 6.67 -6.49 -2.31
CA PHE A 208 7.93 -6.89 -1.69
C PHE A 208 8.66 -7.91 -2.56
N ASP A 209 9.97 -7.70 -2.75
CA ASP A 209 10.84 -8.55 -3.59
C ASP A 209 10.36 -8.68 -5.05
N LEU A 210 9.69 -7.66 -5.61
CA LEU A 210 9.10 -7.69 -6.96
C LEU A 210 10.03 -8.28 -8.03
N ASP A 211 11.31 -7.93 -7.96
CA ASP A 211 12.33 -8.35 -8.94
C ASP A 211 12.65 -9.86 -8.87
N LYS A 212 12.32 -10.50 -7.74
CA LYS A 212 12.56 -11.93 -7.49
C LYS A 212 11.33 -12.80 -7.75
N LEU A 213 10.16 -12.20 -8.04
CA LEU A 213 8.91 -12.92 -8.19
C LEU A 213 8.75 -13.49 -9.61
N ASP A 214 8.37 -14.76 -9.71
CA ASP A 214 8.05 -15.40 -11.00
C ASP A 214 6.59 -15.13 -11.39
N ARG A 215 6.39 -14.44 -12.52
CA ARG A 215 5.08 -14.08 -13.07
C ARG A 215 4.30 -15.29 -13.59
N ASN A 216 4.99 -16.39 -13.91
CA ASN A 216 4.38 -17.62 -14.46
C ASN A 216 3.90 -18.57 -13.37
N GLU A 217 4.37 -18.41 -12.13
CA GLU A 217 3.95 -19.18 -10.97
C GLU A 217 2.78 -18.51 -10.23
N THR A 218 2.12 -19.28 -9.36
CA THR A 218 1.13 -18.72 -8.44
C THR A 218 1.84 -17.77 -7.46
N LEU A 219 1.41 -16.51 -7.44
CA LEU A 219 1.82 -15.54 -6.43
C LEU A 219 0.93 -15.65 -5.21
N TYR A 220 1.50 -15.79 -4.02
CA TYR A 220 0.79 -15.69 -2.75
C TYR A 220 1.03 -14.30 -2.16
N ALA A 221 -0.03 -13.55 -1.90
CA ALA A 221 0.05 -12.21 -1.36
C ALA A 221 -0.54 -12.14 0.06
N VAL A 222 0.14 -11.45 0.96
CA VAL A 222 -0.29 -11.16 2.34
C VAL A 222 -0.23 -9.66 2.61
N GLU A 223 -0.85 -9.21 3.70
CA GLU A 223 -0.88 -7.80 4.05
C GLU A 223 0.47 -7.28 4.54
N GLY A 224 1.07 -7.96 5.52
CA GLY A 224 2.25 -7.48 6.24
C GLY A 224 3.54 -8.23 5.96
N LEU A 225 4.69 -7.57 6.19
CA LEU A 225 6.01 -8.21 6.02
C LEU A 225 6.28 -9.32 7.03
N MET A 226 5.74 -9.22 8.24
CA MET A 226 5.91 -10.28 9.25
C MET A 226 5.09 -11.52 8.89
N ASP A 227 3.88 -11.33 8.31
CA ASP A 227 3.06 -12.42 7.79
C ASP A 227 3.75 -13.13 6.63
N LEU A 228 4.34 -12.33 5.72
CA LEU A 228 5.16 -12.85 4.64
C LEU A 228 6.34 -13.68 5.15
N ALA A 229 7.03 -13.20 6.18
CA ALA A 229 8.17 -13.91 6.75
C ALA A 229 7.76 -15.26 7.36
N VAL A 230 6.65 -15.30 8.11
CA VAL A 230 6.09 -16.56 8.61
C VAL A 230 5.67 -17.47 7.45
N LEU A 231 4.99 -16.94 6.45
CA LEU A 231 4.54 -17.70 5.29
C LEU A 231 5.72 -18.36 4.55
N ARG A 232 6.81 -17.63 4.34
CA ARG A 232 8.04 -18.10 3.65
C ARG A 232 8.79 -19.20 4.39
N THR A 233 8.45 -19.51 5.64
CA THR A 233 9.01 -20.69 6.34
C THR A 233 8.55 -22.00 5.70
N CYS A 234 7.50 -21.99 4.89
CA CYS A 234 7.09 -23.12 4.06
C CYS A 234 7.56 -22.92 2.62
N SER A 235 8.29 -23.88 2.09
CA SER A 235 8.91 -23.82 0.76
C SER A 235 7.89 -23.67 -0.39
N LEU A 236 6.62 -24.06 -0.19
CA LEU A 236 5.55 -23.87 -1.17
C LEU A 236 5.21 -22.39 -1.40
N PHE A 237 5.53 -21.51 -0.45
CA PHE A 237 5.23 -20.09 -0.54
C PHE A 237 6.46 -19.24 -0.89
N LYS A 238 7.43 -19.79 -1.63
CA LYS A 238 8.60 -19.03 -2.07
C LYS A 238 8.22 -17.86 -2.98
N ASN A 239 7.27 -18.10 -3.92
CA ASN A 239 6.73 -17.04 -4.76
C ASN A 239 5.62 -16.30 -4.01
N SER A 240 6.01 -15.47 -3.05
CA SER A 240 5.09 -14.72 -2.21
C SER A 240 5.57 -13.29 -1.96
N THR A 241 4.61 -12.40 -1.67
CA THR A 241 4.85 -10.98 -1.47
C THR A 241 3.98 -10.38 -0.38
N SER A 242 4.37 -9.21 0.11
CA SER A 242 3.53 -8.33 0.92
C SER A 242 3.05 -7.14 0.10
N ILE A 243 1.81 -6.71 0.35
CA ILE A 243 1.20 -5.51 -0.22
C ILE A 243 1.33 -4.28 0.69
N PHE A 244 2.01 -4.41 1.84
CA PHE A 244 2.33 -3.34 2.80
C PHE A 244 1.14 -2.63 3.44
N GLY A 245 0.03 -3.30 3.64
CA GLY A 245 -1.14 -2.77 4.36
C GLY A 245 -2.48 -3.13 3.74
N ALA A 246 -3.53 -2.61 4.35
CA ALA A 246 -4.93 -2.97 4.13
C ALA A 246 -5.56 -2.42 2.84
N SER A 247 -4.81 -1.71 2.00
CA SER A 247 -5.35 -1.09 0.78
C SER A 247 -4.35 -1.20 -0.35
N LEU A 248 -4.78 -1.74 -1.47
CA LEU A 248 -3.98 -1.78 -2.69
C LEU A 248 -3.93 -0.41 -3.34
N THR A 249 -2.75 0.03 -3.71
CA THR A 249 -2.56 1.18 -4.59
C THR A 249 -2.82 0.76 -6.04
N ARG A 250 -3.11 1.74 -6.90
CA ARG A 250 -3.29 1.48 -8.34
C ARG A 250 -2.09 0.73 -8.94
N ARG A 251 -0.87 1.16 -8.60
CA ARG A 251 0.35 0.51 -9.11
C ARG A 251 0.46 -0.93 -8.62
N GLN A 252 0.16 -1.22 -7.36
CA GLN A 252 0.16 -2.59 -6.86
C GLN A 252 -0.88 -3.46 -7.58
N VAL A 253 -2.06 -2.92 -7.89
CA VAL A 253 -3.06 -3.62 -8.71
C VAL A 253 -2.51 -3.94 -10.10
N GLU A 254 -1.88 -2.98 -10.78
CA GLU A 254 -1.28 -3.22 -12.10
C GLU A 254 -0.16 -4.27 -12.02
N LEU A 255 0.71 -4.21 -11.02
CA LEU A 255 1.75 -5.21 -10.79
C LEU A 255 1.17 -6.61 -10.55
N LEU A 256 0.10 -6.73 -9.74
CA LEU A 256 -0.56 -8.00 -9.48
C LEU A 256 -1.18 -8.62 -10.73
N LYS A 257 -1.69 -7.80 -11.66
CA LYS A 257 -2.24 -8.27 -12.95
C LYS A 257 -1.20 -8.91 -13.88
N GLU A 258 0.09 -8.62 -13.69
CA GLU A 258 1.17 -9.23 -14.47
C GLU A 258 1.33 -10.73 -14.18
N PHE A 259 0.87 -11.20 -13.03
CA PHE A 259 1.01 -12.60 -12.62
C PHE A 259 -0.08 -13.49 -13.26
N LYS A 260 0.29 -14.73 -13.54
CA LYS A 260 -0.64 -15.73 -14.08
C LYS A 260 -1.79 -16.04 -13.12
N LYS A 261 -1.49 -16.10 -11.82
CA LYS A 261 -2.43 -16.38 -10.74
C LYS A 261 -1.99 -15.71 -9.46
N VAL A 262 -2.90 -15.06 -8.79
CA VAL A 262 -2.66 -14.41 -7.48
C VAL A 262 -3.62 -15.00 -6.45
N VAL A 263 -3.08 -15.51 -5.37
CA VAL A 263 -3.84 -15.99 -4.21
C VAL A 263 -3.59 -15.03 -3.04
N TYR A 264 -4.60 -14.26 -2.68
CA TYR A 264 -4.51 -13.39 -1.51
C TYR A 264 -4.92 -14.16 -0.26
N ILE A 265 -4.00 -14.23 0.71
CA ILE A 265 -4.26 -14.80 2.04
C ILE A 265 -4.67 -13.64 2.92
N ASN A 266 -5.97 -13.53 3.16
CA ASN A 266 -6.52 -12.35 3.82
C ASN A 266 -6.49 -12.46 5.34
N ASP A 267 -6.19 -11.34 5.98
CA ASP A 267 -6.41 -11.15 7.41
C ASP A 267 -7.91 -11.23 7.72
N LEU A 268 -8.25 -11.79 8.89
CA LEU A 268 -9.63 -12.00 9.31
C LEU A 268 -10.22 -10.77 10.01
N ASP A 269 -9.99 -9.59 9.43
CA ASP A 269 -10.49 -8.31 9.91
C ASP A 269 -11.07 -7.45 8.77
N ASP A 270 -11.57 -6.26 9.12
CA ASP A 270 -12.17 -5.33 8.15
C ASP A 270 -11.16 -4.84 7.10
N ALA A 271 -9.89 -4.76 7.47
CA ALA A 271 -8.81 -4.35 6.59
C ALA A 271 -8.57 -5.37 5.47
N GLY A 272 -8.43 -6.66 5.83
CA GLY A 272 -8.30 -7.75 4.88
C GLY A 272 -9.52 -7.88 3.96
N ASN A 273 -10.73 -7.63 4.49
CA ASN A 273 -11.96 -7.63 3.71
C ASN A 273 -11.96 -6.53 2.64
N LYS A 274 -11.46 -5.34 2.93
CA LYS A 274 -11.36 -4.22 1.98
C LYS A 274 -10.46 -4.57 0.78
N THR A 275 -9.34 -5.21 1.03
CA THR A 275 -8.44 -5.69 -0.03
C THR A 275 -9.14 -6.74 -0.91
N LEU A 276 -9.88 -7.68 -0.30
CA LEU A 276 -10.68 -8.66 -1.05
C LEU A 276 -11.73 -8.01 -1.95
N GLU A 277 -12.45 -7.01 -1.45
CA GLU A 277 -13.43 -6.26 -2.24
C GLU A 277 -12.77 -5.57 -3.44
N THR A 278 -11.61 -4.95 -3.24
CA THR A 278 -10.84 -4.36 -4.33
C THR A 278 -10.47 -5.41 -5.38
N LEU A 279 -9.93 -6.56 -4.97
CA LEU A 279 -9.56 -7.62 -5.92
C LEU A 279 -10.76 -8.20 -6.67
N ARG A 280 -11.92 -8.37 -6.00
CA ARG A 280 -13.17 -8.82 -6.63
C ARG A 280 -13.67 -7.83 -7.68
N SER A 281 -13.57 -6.52 -7.40
CA SER A 281 -14.02 -5.48 -8.33
C SER A 281 -13.24 -5.44 -9.64
N LEU A 282 -12.10 -6.13 -9.72
CA LEU A 282 -11.29 -6.23 -10.93
C LEU A 282 -11.86 -7.21 -11.95
N GLU A 283 -12.88 -8.03 -11.57
CA GLU A 283 -13.56 -9.01 -12.44
C GLU A 283 -12.59 -9.87 -13.27
N SER A 284 -11.45 -10.25 -12.67
CA SER A 284 -10.39 -10.99 -13.34
C SER A 284 -10.36 -12.45 -12.86
N ASP A 285 -10.11 -13.35 -13.78
CA ASP A 285 -9.98 -14.78 -13.52
C ASP A 285 -8.65 -15.18 -12.84
N LYS A 286 -7.78 -14.22 -12.65
CA LYS A 286 -6.45 -14.42 -12.03
C LYS A 286 -6.46 -14.34 -10.51
N PHE A 287 -7.48 -13.71 -9.89
CA PHE A 287 -7.51 -13.45 -8.46
C PHE A 287 -8.29 -14.49 -7.68
N PHE A 288 -7.67 -14.94 -6.61
CA PHE A 288 -8.21 -15.94 -5.68
C PHE A 288 -7.96 -15.49 -4.25
N SER A 289 -8.78 -16.01 -3.32
CA SER A 289 -8.56 -15.85 -1.88
C SER A 289 -8.28 -17.18 -1.23
N LEU A 290 -7.51 -17.14 -0.15
CA LEU A 290 -7.27 -18.27 0.75
C LEU A 290 -7.50 -17.80 2.18
N LYS A 291 -8.59 -18.28 2.78
CA LYS A 291 -8.97 -17.89 4.13
C LYS A 291 -8.23 -18.72 5.17
N LEU A 292 -7.74 -18.06 6.21
CA LEU A 292 -7.20 -18.71 7.39
C LEU A 292 -8.32 -19.35 8.23
N PRO A 293 -8.06 -20.45 8.97
CA PRO A 293 -8.91 -20.87 10.05
C PRO A 293 -9.02 -19.77 11.10
N SER A 294 -10.23 -19.47 11.57
CA SER A 294 -10.44 -18.41 12.58
C SER A 294 -9.91 -18.78 13.97
N GLU A 295 -9.73 -20.09 14.23
CA GLU A 295 -9.22 -20.62 15.47
C GLU A 295 -8.44 -21.91 15.22
N ILE A 296 -7.32 -22.08 15.92
CA ILE A 296 -6.50 -23.29 15.92
C ILE A 296 -6.10 -23.60 17.36
N ARG A 297 -6.45 -24.78 17.86
CA ARG A 297 -6.11 -25.25 19.24
C ARG A 297 -6.53 -24.24 20.32
N GLY A 298 -7.69 -23.60 20.18
CA GLY A 298 -8.18 -22.59 21.12
C GLY A 298 -7.54 -21.20 20.97
N VAL A 299 -6.61 -21.03 20.04
CA VAL A 299 -5.99 -19.73 19.74
C VAL A 299 -6.72 -19.08 18.56
N LYS A 300 -7.21 -17.86 18.75
CA LYS A 300 -7.78 -17.06 17.66
C LYS A 300 -6.68 -16.68 16.69
N ILE A 301 -6.92 -16.93 15.40
CA ILE A 301 -6.02 -16.61 14.30
C ILE A 301 -6.62 -15.43 13.54
N LYS A 302 -5.90 -14.33 13.47
CA LYS A 302 -6.27 -13.13 12.72
C LYS A 302 -5.53 -13.06 11.39
N ASP A 303 -4.25 -13.33 11.43
CA ASP A 303 -3.29 -13.23 10.31
C ASP A 303 -2.33 -14.43 10.31
N VAL A 304 -1.49 -14.51 9.29
CA VAL A 304 -0.47 -15.58 9.17
C VAL A 304 0.55 -15.53 10.31
N GLY A 305 0.84 -14.33 10.83
CA GLY A 305 1.75 -14.11 11.95
C GLY A 305 1.24 -14.64 13.31
N ASP A 306 -0.03 -15.04 13.38
CA ASP A 306 -0.60 -15.66 14.57
C ASP A 306 -0.40 -17.19 14.62
N LEU A 307 -0.09 -17.83 13.49
CA LEU A 307 0.08 -19.28 13.43
C LEU A 307 1.10 -19.83 14.45
N PRO A 308 2.28 -19.20 14.62
CA PRO A 308 3.25 -19.67 15.62
C PRO A 308 2.73 -19.64 17.07
N LYS A 309 1.83 -18.72 17.41
CA LYS A 309 1.19 -18.65 18.72
C LYS A 309 0.33 -19.87 19.02
N ALA A 310 -0.27 -20.47 18.00
CA ALA A 310 -1.01 -21.72 18.08
C ALA A 310 -0.12 -22.98 17.98
N GLY A 311 1.20 -22.80 17.91
CA GLY A 311 2.15 -23.89 17.72
C GLY A 311 1.98 -24.58 16.36
N VAL A 312 1.65 -23.80 15.31
CA VAL A 312 1.39 -24.30 13.96
C VAL A 312 2.22 -23.50 12.96
N THR A 313 2.73 -24.17 11.96
CA THR A 313 3.45 -23.56 10.84
C THR A 313 2.58 -23.53 9.58
N PRO A 314 2.90 -22.71 8.56
CA PRO A 314 2.24 -22.79 7.26
C PRO A 314 2.34 -24.19 6.64
N THR A 315 3.45 -24.91 6.86
CA THR A 315 3.61 -26.31 6.42
C THR A 315 2.58 -27.24 7.05
N ASP A 316 2.27 -27.07 8.33
CA ASP A 316 1.24 -27.87 9.01
C ASP A 316 -0.15 -27.63 8.41
N LEU A 317 -0.46 -26.38 8.02
CA LEU A 317 -1.72 -26.07 7.36
C LEU A 317 -1.82 -26.70 5.97
N VAL A 318 -0.72 -26.63 5.20
CA VAL A 318 -0.64 -27.27 3.88
C VAL A 318 -0.86 -28.77 3.99
N ASN A 319 -0.20 -29.44 4.94
CA ASN A 319 -0.37 -30.87 5.22
C ASN A 319 -1.81 -31.22 5.64
N ARG A 320 -2.56 -30.28 6.22
CA ARG A 320 -3.99 -30.40 6.56
C ARG A 320 -4.91 -29.98 5.41
N ARG A 321 -4.41 -29.93 4.17
CA ARG A 321 -5.17 -29.60 2.97
C ARG A 321 -5.72 -28.18 2.94
N TRP A 322 -5.08 -27.21 3.62
CA TRP A 322 -5.49 -25.81 3.63
C TRP A 322 -5.67 -25.22 2.25
N LEU A 323 -4.78 -25.56 1.30
CA LEU A 323 -4.83 -25.05 -0.08
C LEU A 323 -6.10 -25.46 -0.86
N GLN A 324 -6.85 -26.47 -0.38
CA GLN A 324 -8.14 -26.85 -0.99
C GLN A 324 -9.23 -25.78 -0.75
N HIS A 325 -9.00 -24.83 0.16
CA HIS A 325 -9.92 -23.73 0.44
C HIS A 325 -9.67 -22.49 -0.42
N ILE A 326 -8.78 -22.56 -1.43
CA ILE A 326 -8.59 -21.49 -2.41
C ILE A 326 -9.89 -21.29 -3.19
N LYS A 327 -10.42 -20.08 -3.16
CA LYS A 327 -11.64 -19.69 -3.87
C LYS A 327 -11.34 -18.58 -4.86
N ARG A 328 -11.94 -18.66 -6.05
CA ARG A 328 -11.92 -17.55 -7.01
C ARG A 328 -12.65 -16.34 -6.42
N LEU A 329 -12.15 -15.14 -6.67
CA LEU A 329 -12.74 -13.88 -6.26
C LEU A 329 -13.70 -13.31 -7.30
#